data_3db35aa7a8ddffe0e85eec20482d2204
#
_entry.id   3db35aa7a8ddffe0e85eec20482d2204
#
_cell.length_a   1.000
_cell.length_b   1.000
_cell.length_c   1.000
_cell.angle_alpha   90.00
_cell.angle_beta   90.00
_cell.angle_gamma   90.00
#
_symmetry.space_group_name_H-M   'P 1'
#
loop_
_entity.id
_entity.type
_entity.pdbx_description
1 polymer ?
#
loop_
_entity_poly.entity_id
_entity_poly.type
_entity_poly.pdbx_seq_one_letter_code
_entity_poly.pdbx_strand_id
1 'polypeptide(L)'
;MDNLIGKRLDGLYEVQELIGSGGMANVYKAVMRGQNGPVPAGTVVAVKVLRREYMHDPDLVRRFKNESKAISLLNHPNIVKVYDVSVNDHLQYIVMEYVDGMTLREYLNERGGKLSSRETVHFISQILKALEHAHANGVVHRDIKPQNIMLLDNGQLRMMDFGIARISRADNQMLAGKAMGSVHYISPEQAKGDETDRTSDIYSVGVMMYEMLSGHLPFDADDVVAVSYTHLTLPT
;
A
#
# COMPACT_ATOMS: atom_id res chain seq x y z
N MET A 1 13.75 18.50 5.32
CA MET A 1 12.58 17.70 5.74
C MET A 1 11.87 18.46 6.85
N ASP A 2 10.61 18.82 6.67
CA ASP A 2 9.87 19.42 7.78
C ASP A 2 9.60 18.35 8.82
N ASN A 3 10.12 18.56 10.00
CA ASN A 3 9.79 17.72 11.12
C ASN A 3 8.35 17.99 11.54
N LEU A 4 7.45 17.05 11.27
CA LEU A 4 6.05 17.12 11.68
C LEU A 4 5.83 16.61 13.11
N ILE A 5 6.83 15.95 13.70
CA ILE A 5 6.74 15.40 15.06
C ILE A 5 6.46 16.53 16.07
N GLY A 6 5.48 16.31 16.93
CA GLY A 6 4.99 17.29 17.90
C GLY A 6 4.01 18.33 17.34
N LYS A 7 3.81 18.39 16.01
CA LYS A 7 2.82 19.30 15.42
C LYS A 7 1.43 18.68 15.40
N ARG A 8 0.41 19.54 15.37
CA ARG A 8 -0.98 19.13 15.15
C ARG A 8 -1.41 19.46 13.75
N LEU A 9 -1.85 18.45 13.01
CA LEU A 9 -2.42 18.59 11.68
C LEU A 9 -3.90 18.96 11.82
N ASP A 10 -4.29 20.07 11.17
CA ASP A 10 -5.63 20.67 11.21
C ASP A 10 -6.21 20.82 12.63
N GLY A 11 -5.34 20.95 13.64
CA GLY A 11 -5.73 21.04 15.06
C GLY A 11 -6.23 19.71 15.67
N LEU A 12 -6.29 18.65 14.88
CA LEU A 12 -6.91 17.37 15.24
C LEU A 12 -5.88 16.27 15.57
N TYR A 13 -4.86 16.07 14.74
CA TYR A 13 -3.96 14.92 14.81
C TYR A 13 -2.57 15.33 15.30
N GLU A 14 -2.22 14.95 16.53
CA GLU A 14 -0.89 15.21 17.09
C GLU A 14 0.09 14.14 16.63
N VAL A 15 1.04 14.53 15.78
CA VAL A 15 2.05 13.63 15.21
C VAL A 15 3.08 13.27 16.29
N GLN A 16 3.30 11.97 16.49
CA GLN A 16 4.20 11.44 17.51
C GLN A 16 5.54 10.98 16.93
N GLU A 17 5.51 10.10 15.94
CA GLU A 17 6.71 9.49 15.39
C GLU A 17 6.57 9.15 13.91
N LEU A 18 7.68 9.06 13.20
CA LEU A 18 7.75 8.57 11.83
C LEU A 18 7.84 7.04 11.86
N ILE A 19 6.84 6.35 11.30
CA ILE A 19 6.76 4.88 11.29
C ILE A 19 7.06 4.28 9.92
N GLY A 20 7.07 5.10 8.86
CA GLY A 20 7.40 4.63 7.51
C GLY A 20 7.79 5.77 6.59
N SER A 21 8.71 5.49 5.66
CA SER A 21 9.17 6.47 4.67
C SER A 21 9.18 5.81 3.29
N GLY A 22 8.22 6.18 2.45
CA GLY A 22 8.12 5.71 1.07
C GLY A 22 8.62 6.73 0.05
N GLY A 23 8.57 6.38 -1.23
CA GLY A 23 9.02 7.26 -2.33
C GLY A 23 8.30 8.60 -2.34
N MET A 24 6.97 8.61 -2.23
CA MET A 24 6.14 9.81 -2.40
C MET A 24 5.51 10.32 -1.10
N ALA A 25 5.47 9.52 -0.05
CA ALA A 25 4.81 9.87 1.21
C ALA A 25 5.58 9.31 2.40
N ASN A 26 5.44 9.99 3.52
CA ASN A 26 5.87 9.53 4.83
C ASN A 26 4.65 9.12 5.64
N VAL A 27 4.77 8.09 6.46
CA VAL A 27 3.72 7.61 7.37
C VAL A 27 4.13 7.90 8.80
N TYR A 28 3.26 8.55 9.53
CA TYR A 28 3.46 8.92 10.93
C TYR A 28 2.41 8.25 11.80
N LYS A 29 2.81 7.87 13.00
CA LYS A 29 1.89 7.58 14.08
C LYS A 29 1.45 8.90 14.70
N ALA A 30 0.16 9.04 14.93
CA ALA A 30 -0.42 10.23 15.53
C ALA A 30 -1.54 9.88 16.51
N VAL A 31 -1.94 10.83 17.33
CA VAL A 31 -3.06 10.67 18.25
C VAL A 31 -4.11 11.73 17.94
N MET A 32 -5.36 11.28 17.83
CA MET A 32 -6.52 12.16 17.73
C MET A 32 -6.67 12.97 19.01
N ARG A 33 -6.65 14.30 18.91
CA ARG A 33 -6.78 15.22 20.05
C ARG A 33 -8.02 16.13 19.98
N GLY A 34 -8.59 16.29 18.79
CA GLY A 34 -9.78 17.10 18.59
C GLY A 34 -11.04 16.41 19.11
N GLN A 35 -12.03 17.22 19.55
CA GLN A 35 -13.32 16.69 20.04
C GLN A 35 -14.29 16.35 18.90
N ASN A 36 -14.12 16.95 17.71
CA ASN A 36 -15.03 16.82 16.57
C ASN A 36 -14.38 16.05 15.40
N GLY A 37 -13.48 15.14 15.67
CA GLY A 37 -12.83 14.35 14.63
C GLY A 37 -13.62 13.09 14.25
N PRO A 38 -13.16 12.39 13.20
CA PRO A 38 -13.84 11.20 12.69
C PRO A 38 -13.72 9.97 13.60
N VAL A 39 -12.82 10.03 14.60
CA VAL A 39 -12.62 9.00 15.63
C VAL A 39 -12.54 9.64 17.01
N PRO A 40 -12.78 8.90 18.10
CA PRO A 40 -12.71 9.44 19.46
C PRO A 40 -11.34 10.04 19.80
N ALA A 41 -11.33 11.09 20.61
CA ALA A 41 -10.09 11.66 21.13
C ALA A 41 -9.29 10.60 21.91
N GLY A 42 -7.98 10.59 21.74
CA GLY A 42 -7.08 9.57 22.28
C GLY A 42 -6.85 8.37 21.34
N THR A 43 -7.63 8.23 20.26
CA THR A 43 -7.40 7.15 19.27
C THR A 43 -6.05 7.34 18.60
N VAL A 44 -5.26 6.26 18.57
CA VAL A 44 -4.01 6.19 17.78
C VAL A 44 -4.37 5.96 16.31
N VAL A 45 -3.78 6.74 15.43
CA VAL A 45 -4.02 6.68 13.98
C VAL A 45 -2.69 6.68 13.22
N ALA A 46 -2.70 6.17 11.99
CA ALA A 46 -1.61 6.37 11.04
C ALA A 46 -1.95 7.54 10.11
N VAL A 47 -0.98 8.41 9.87
CA VAL A 47 -1.15 9.56 8.98
C VAL A 47 -0.12 9.47 7.86
N LYS A 48 -0.60 9.25 6.63
CA LYS A 48 0.21 9.19 5.42
C LYS A 48 0.23 10.58 4.78
N VAL A 49 1.39 11.22 4.80
CA VAL A 49 1.59 12.60 4.35
C VAL A 49 2.36 12.62 3.05
N LEU A 50 1.80 13.27 2.02
CA LEU A 50 2.48 13.48 0.74
C LEU A 50 3.71 14.36 0.95
N ARG A 51 4.84 14.00 0.35
CA ARG A 51 6.06 14.80 0.44
C ARG A 51 5.91 16.09 -0.35
N ARG A 52 6.51 17.17 0.14
CA ARG A 52 6.42 18.51 -0.43
C ARG A 52 6.83 18.59 -1.90
N GLU A 53 7.82 17.81 -2.30
CA GLU A 53 8.32 17.78 -3.68
C GLU A 53 7.23 17.38 -4.70
N TYR A 54 6.19 16.65 -4.26
CA TYR A 54 5.07 16.20 -5.09
C TYR A 54 3.84 17.10 -4.98
N MET A 55 3.82 18.05 -4.05
CA MET A 55 2.65 18.94 -3.84
C MET A 55 2.50 20.00 -4.94
N HIS A 56 3.55 20.23 -5.71
CA HIS A 56 3.55 21.22 -6.82
C HIS A 56 3.09 20.62 -8.15
N ASP A 57 2.80 19.33 -8.22
CA ASP A 57 2.25 18.66 -9.40
C ASP A 57 0.72 18.56 -9.27
N PRO A 58 -0.05 19.38 -10.04
CA PRO A 58 -1.52 19.41 -9.93
C PRO A 58 -2.18 18.07 -10.30
N ASP A 59 -1.57 17.31 -11.20
CA ASP A 59 -2.09 16.01 -11.62
C ASP A 59 -1.90 14.96 -10.53
N LEU A 60 -0.76 15.00 -9.85
CA LEU A 60 -0.48 14.17 -8.69
C LEU A 60 -1.45 14.44 -7.54
N VAL A 61 -1.63 15.70 -7.22
CA VAL A 61 -2.54 16.16 -6.18
C VAL A 61 -3.98 15.72 -6.47
N ARG A 62 -4.43 15.91 -7.71
CA ARG A 62 -5.77 15.50 -8.14
C ARG A 62 -5.97 13.99 -8.01
N ARG A 63 -4.98 13.17 -8.41
CA ARG A 63 -5.02 11.71 -8.29
C ARG A 63 -5.03 11.28 -6.83
N PHE A 64 -4.10 11.81 -6.02
CA PHE A 64 -4.08 11.57 -4.58
C PHE A 64 -5.44 11.81 -3.94
N LYS A 65 -6.09 12.94 -4.27
CA LYS A 65 -7.42 13.29 -3.77
C LYS A 65 -8.49 12.29 -4.22
N ASN A 66 -8.53 11.96 -5.51
CA ASN A 66 -9.56 11.08 -6.07
C ASN A 66 -9.42 9.64 -5.54
N GLU A 67 -8.20 9.12 -5.50
CA GLU A 67 -7.91 7.77 -5.01
C GLU A 67 -8.15 7.67 -3.51
N SER A 68 -7.71 8.66 -2.72
CA SER A 68 -7.99 8.71 -1.29
C SER A 68 -9.49 8.71 -0.99
N LYS A 69 -10.26 9.46 -1.78
CA LYS A 69 -11.72 9.50 -1.66
C LYS A 69 -12.36 8.14 -1.98
N ALA A 70 -11.89 7.47 -3.04
CA ALA A 70 -12.38 6.13 -3.40
C ALA A 70 -12.08 5.10 -2.30
N ILE A 71 -10.86 5.12 -1.75
CA ILE A 71 -10.46 4.20 -0.69
C ILE A 71 -11.23 4.47 0.62
N SER A 72 -11.57 5.72 0.91
CA SER A 72 -12.34 6.06 2.13
C SER A 72 -13.75 5.46 2.15
N LEU A 73 -14.27 5.02 1.01
CA LEU A 73 -15.55 4.34 0.90
C LEU A 73 -15.46 2.84 1.22
N LEU A 74 -14.26 2.26 1.23
CA LEU A 74 -14.06 0.84 1.53
C LEU A 74 -14.25 0.58 3.02
N ASN A 75 -15.08 -0.42 3.32
CA ASN A 75 -15.32 -0.88 4.69
C ASN A 75 -15.31 -2.40 4.72
N HIS A 76 -14.16 -2.99 5.03
CA HIS A 76 -13.96 -4.44 5.04
C HIS A 76 -12.96 -4.82 6.14
N PRO A 77 -13.15 -5.94 6.88
CA PRO A 77 -12.29 -6.35 7.98
C PRO A 77 -10.83 -6.62 7.59
N ASN A 78 -10.55 -6.85 6.32
CA ASN A 78 -9.18 -7.07 5.81
C ASN A 78 -8.63 -5.88 5.02
N ILE A 79 -9.23 -4.70 5.10
CA ILE A 79 -8.74 -3.44 4.52
C ILE A 79 -8.53 -2.44 5.64
N VAL A 80 -7.40 -1.74 5.64
CA VAL A 80 -7.14 -0.64 6.57
C VAL A 80 -8.18 0.46 6.35
N LYS A 81 -8.88 0.84 7.43
CA LYS A 81 -9.93 1.84 7.35
C LYS A 81 -9.34 3.24 7.20
N VAL A 82 -9.80 3.99 6.23
CA VAL A 82 -9.51 5.42 6.10
C VAL A 82 -10.55 6.20 6.91
N TYR A 83 -10.08 7.08 7.78
CA TYR A 83 -10.92 7.90 8.65
C TYR A 83 -11.12 9.30 8.10
N ASP A 84 -10.09 9.89 7.49
CA ASP A 84 -10.11 11.26 7.03
C ASP A 84 -9.13 11.48 5.89
N VAL A 85 -9.39 12.49 5.04
CA VAL A 85 -8.53 12.90 3.93
C VAL A 85 -8.48 14.41 3.90
N SER A 86 -7.30 14.98 4.10
CA SER A 86 -7.06 16.41 3.98
C SER A 86 -6.27 16.72 2.72
N VAL A 87 -6.80 17.62 1.90
CA VAL A 87 -6.17 18.10 0.67
C VAL A 87 -6.26 19.61 0.67
N ASN A 88 -5.23 20.26 1.18
CA ASN A 88 -5.09 21.71 1.16
C ASN A 88 -3.77 22.12 0.52
N ASP A 89 -3.59 23.42 0.23
CA ASP A 89 -2.43 23.95 -0.50
C ASP A 89 -1.09 23.78 0.24
N HIS A 90 -1.15 23.51 1.55
CA HIS A 90 0.05 23.44 2.39
C HIS A 90 0.44 22.03 2.79
N LEU A 91 -0.53 21.12 2.88
CA LEU A 91 -0.30 19.75 3.33
C LEU A 91 -1.40 18.83 2.82
N GLN A 92 -1.00 17.67 2.33
CA GLN A 92 -1.93 16.64 1.88
C GLN A 92 -1.65 15.35 2.64
N TYR A 93 -2.68 14.83 3.29
CA TYR A 93 -2.51 13.63 4.09
C TYR A 93 -3.81 12.80 4.15
N ILE A 94 -3.62 11.53 4.48
CA ILE A 94 -4.69 10.57 4.74
C ILE A 94 -4.53 10.08 6.17
N VAL A 95 -5.62 10.09 6.91
CA VAL A 95 -5.69 9.51 8.25
C VAL A 95 -6.36 8.15 8.18
N MET A 96 -5.70 7.14 8.71
CA MET A 96 -6.17 5.77 8.63
C MET A 96 -5.96 5.02 9.95
N GLU A 97 -6.56 3.86 10.05
CA GLU A 97 -6.37 2.89 11.14
C GLU A 97 -4.87 2.66 11.37
N TYR A 98 -4.44 2.83 12.62
CA TYR A 98 -3.13 2.37 13.03
C TYR A 98 -3.22 0.87 13.32
N VAL A 99 -2.51 0.07 12.53
CA VAL A 99 -2.48 -1.39 12.69
C VAL A 99 -1.25 -1.74 13.51
N ASP A 100 -1.48 -2.25 14.72
CA ASP A 100 -0.42 -2.79 15.57
C ASP A 100 -0.16 -4.24 15.18
N GLY A 101 0.96 -4.48 14.51
CA GLY A 101 1.30 -5.77 13.93
C GLY A 101 2.57 -5.71 13.11
N MET A 102 2.90 -6.79 12.44
CA MET A 102 4.04 -6.88 11.52
C MET A 102 3.56 -6.97 10.07
N THR A 103 4.42 -6.63 9.12
CA THR A 103 4.12 -6.86 7.71
C THR A 103 4.19 -8.36 7.38
N LEU A 104 3.45 -8.79 6.38
CA LEU A 104 3.54 -10.17 5.90
C LEU A 104 4.95 -10.50 5.36
N ARG A 105 5.71 -9.48 4.91
CA ARG A 105 7.12 -9.62 4.54
C ARG A 105 7.99 -9.99 5.75
N GLU A 106 7.83 -9.29 6.87
CA GLU A 106 8.54 -9.57 8.11
C GLU A 106 8.20 -10.96 8.61
N TYR A 107 6.90 -11.32 8.62
CA TYR A 107 6.46 -12.67 9.00
C TYR A 107 7.07 -13.77 8.12
N LEU A 108 7.09 -13.58 6.79
CA LEU A 108 7.74 -14.51 5.87
C LEU A 108 9.23 -14.66 6.19
N ASN A 109 9.94 -13.57 6.46
CA ASN A 109 11.37 -13.59 6.81
C ASN A 109 11.61 -14.37 8.11
N GLU A 110 10.81 -14.16 9.15
CA GLU A 110 10.89 -14.90 10.41
C GLU A 110 10.62 -16.40 10.26
N ARG A 111 9.81 -16.77 9.25
CA ARG A 111 9.49 -18.17 8.91
C ARG A 111 10.46 -18.79 7.91
N GLY A 112 11.59 -18.15 7.61
CA GLY A 112 12.58 -18.65 6.64
C GLY A 112 12.11 -18.55 5.17
N GLY A 113 11.22 -17.62 4.87
CA GLY A 113 10.72 -17.31 3.53
C GLY A 113 9.56 -18.17 3.03
N LYS A 114 9.19 -19.23 3.75
CA LYS A 114 8.19 -20.22 3.31
C LYS A 114 7.12 -20.47 4.37
N LEU A 115 5.88 -20.62 3.91
CA LEU A 115 4.74 -20.97 4.75
C LEU A 115 4.19 -22.36 4.41
N SER A 116 3.45 -22.95 5.34
CA SER A 116 2.67 -24.14 5.06
C SER A 116 1.53 -23.83 4.10
N SER A 117 1.06 -24.84 3.34
CA SER A 117 -0.10 -24.67 2.44
C SER A 117 -1.34 -24.18 3.19
N ARG A 118 -1.52 -24.62 4.45
CA ARG A 118 -2.66 -24.20 5.28
C ARG A 118 -2.60 -22.69 5.61
N GLU A 119 -1.44 -22.19 6.03
CA GLU A 119 -1.23 -20.77 6.32
C GLU A 119 -1.38 -19.94 5.05
N THR A 120 -0.77 -20.40 3.95
CA THR A 120 -0.88 -19.71 2.65
C THR A 120 -2.35 -19.58 2.22
N VAL A 121 -3.12 -20.65 2.24
CA VAL A 121 -4.55 -20.61 1.89
C VAL A 121 -5.33 -19.69 2.84
N HIS A 122 -5.02 -19.71 4.14
CA HIS A 122 -5.65 -18.83 5.11
C HIS A 122 -5.42 -17.35 4.80
N PHE A 123 -4.18 -16.95 4.50
CA PHE A 123 -3.85 -15.57 4.17
C PHE A 123 -4.38 -15.14 2.81
N ILE A 124 -4.18 -15.96 1.78
CA ILE A 124 -4.66 -15.67 0.42
C ILE A 124 -6.18 -15.53 0.39
N SER A 125 -6.92 -16.35 1.13
CA SER A 125 -8.38 -16.23 1.23
C SER A 125 -8.83 -14.88 1.81
N GLN A 126 -8.12 -14.34 2.78
CA GLN A 126 -8.41 -13.03 3.36
C GLN A 126 -8.13 -11.90 2.35
N ILE A 127 -6.99 -12.00 1.63
CA ILE A 127 -6.59 -11.02 0.61
C ILE A 127 -7.61 -11.00 -0.53
N LEU A 128 -8.02 -12.17 -1.03
CA LEU A 128 -9.01 -12.26 -2.12
C LEU A 128 -10.37 -11.68 -1.72
N LYS A 129 -10.84 -11.89 -0.48
CA LYS A 129 -12.08 -11.27 0.03
C LYS A 129 -11.97 -9.75 0.09
N ALA A 130 -10.81 -9.23 0.50
CA ALA A 130 -10.57 -7.79 0.51
C ALA A 130 -10.57 -7.21 -0.91
N LEU A 131 -9.91 -7.89 -1.86
CA LEU A 131 -9.90 -7.50 -3.27
C LEU A 131 -11.28 -7.58 -3.92
N GLU A 132 -12.06 -8.63 -3.64
CA GLU A 132 -13.44 -8.74 -4.10
C GLU A 132 -14.26 -7.51 -3.68
N HIS A 133 -14.16 -7.10 -2.40
CA HIS A 133 -14.82 -5.91 -1.90
C HIS A 133 -14.33 -4.63 -2.60
N ALA A 134 -13.02 -4.45 -2.75
CA ALA A 134 -12.45 -3.28 -3.41
C ALA A 134 -12.85 -3.19 -4.87
N HIS A 135 -12.75 -4.29 -5.62
CA HIS A 135 -13.10 -4.38 -7.04
C HIS A 135 -14.61 -4.14 -7.29
N ALA A 136 -15.48 -4.62 -6.38
CA ALA A 136 -16.91 -4.35 -6.44
C ALA A 136 -17.24 -2.86 -6.25
N ASN A 137 -16.35 -2.10 -5.59
CA ASN A 137 -16.45 -0.66 -5.42
C ASN A 137 -15.61 0.14 -6.46
N GLY A 138 -15.13 -0.51 -7.51
CA GLY A 138 -14.36 0.12 -8.58
C GLY A 138 -12.93 0.52 -8.20
N VAL A 139 -12.40 -0.02 -7.10
CA VAL A 139 -11.04 0.28 -6.61
C VAL A 139 -10.11 -0.88 -6.93
N VAL A 140 -9.04 -0.62 -7.67
CA VAL A 140 -7.96 -1.58 -7.98
C VAL A 140 -6.76 -1.23 -7.11
N HIS A 141 -6.13 -2.24 -6.50
CA HIS A 141 -5.01 -2.02 -5.56
C HIS A 141 -3.70 -1.65 -6.27
N ARG A 142 -3.33 -2.35 -7.33
CA ARG A 142 -2.17 -2.11 -8.20
C ARG A 142 -0.77 -2.28 -7.59
N ASP A 143 -0.67 -2.54 -6.29
CA ASP A 143 0.62 -2.72 -5.59
C ASP A 143 0.53 -3.84 -4.53
N ILE A 144 -0.03 -4.99 -4.93
CA ILE A 144 -0.13 -6.17 -4.06
C ILE A 144 1.25 -6.77 -3.86
N LYS A 145 1.69 -6.81 -2.59
CA LYS A 145 2.96 -7.40 -2.16
C LYS A 145 2.96 -7.60 -0.65
N PRO A 146 3.80 -8.48 -0.09
CA PRO A 146 3.81 -8.77 1.34
C PRO A 146 4.10 -7.56 2.23
N GLN A 147 4.80 -6.55 1.72
CA GLN A 147 5.09 -5.30 2.46
C GLN A 147 3.86 -4.43 2.68
N ASN A 148 2.83 -4.56 1.83
CA ASN A 148 1.59 -3.79 1.89
C ASN A 148 0.45 -4.52 2.60
N ILE A 149 0.78 -5.57 3.35
CA ILE A 149 -0.18 -6.37 4.11
C ILE A 149 0.33 -6.48 5.53
N MET A 150 -0.46 -6.01 6.49
CA MET A 150 -0.20 -6.18 7.91
C MET A 150 -0.84 -7.44 8.44
N LEU A 151 -0.14 -8.16 9.29
CA LEU A 151 -0.61 -9.31 10.05
C LEU A 151 -0.74 -8.93 11.52
N LEU A 152 -1.94 -9.10 12.05
CA LEU A 152 -2.23 -8.91 13.48
C LEU A 152 -1.96 -10.21 14.26
N ASP A 153 -1.78 -10.11 15.57
CA ASP A 153 -1.53 -11.24 16.47
C ASP A 153 -2.59 -12.34 16.42
N ASN A 154 -3.83 -11.96 16.09
CA ASN A 154 -4.95 -12.91 15.94
C ASN A 154 -5.00 -13.62 14.58
N GLY A 155 -4.02 -13.42 13.70
CA GLY A 155 -3.95 -14.00 12.35
C GLY A 155 -4.82 -13.31 11.31
N GLN A 156 -5.42 -12.16 11.64
CA GLN A 156 -6.14 -11.33 10.66
C GLN A 156 -5.16 -10.48 9.86
N LEU A 157 -5.48 -10.31 8.57
CA LEU A 157 -4.72 -9.43 7.69
C LEU A 157 -5.43 -8.07 7.53
N ARG A 158 -4.63 -7.04 7.31
CA ARG A 158 -5.06 -5.70 6.88
C ARG A 158 -4.28 -5.29 5.64
N MET A 159 -4.96 -5.14 4.53
CA MET A 159 -4.36 -4.59 3.31
C MET A 159 -4.23 -3.08 3.44
N MET A 160 -3.04 -2.59 3.14
CA MET A 160 -2.70 -1.16 3.16
C MET A 160 -2.33 -0.67 1.75
N ASP A 161 -2.20 0.64 1.62
CA ASP A 161 -1.55 1.28 0.48
C ASP A 161 -2.12 0.89 -0.89
N PHE A 162 -3.46 0.87 -1.00
CA PHE A 162 -4.12 0.89 -2.30
C PHE A 162 -3.49 1.99 -3.16
N GLY A 163 -3.05 1.63 -4.34
CA GLY A 163 -2.12 2.32 -5.24
C GLY A 163 -2.25 3.82 -5.48
N ILE A 164 -2.35 4.60 -4.40
CA ILE A 164 -2.50 6.07 -4.38
C ILE A 164 -1.38 6.78 -5.16
N ALA A 165 -0.33 6.07 -5.53
CA ALA A 165 0.89 6.66 -6.05
C ALA A 165 1.42 6.02 -7.33
N ARG A 166 0.73 5.09 -7.97
CA ARG A 166 1.18 4.59 -9.27
C ARG A 166 0.71 5.49 -10.40
N ILE A 167 1.57 6.40 -10.73
CA ILE A 167 1.44 7.43 -11.72
C ILE A 167 2.04 6.92 -13.04
N SER A 168 1.47 7.39 -14.13
CA SER A 168 1.79 7.24 -15.56
C SER A 168 3.19 6.74 -15.98
N ARG A 169 3.31 6.35 -17.26
CA ARG A 169 4.57 5.92 -17.95
C ARG A 169 5.82 6.75 -17.61
N ALA A 170 5.70 8.04 -17.35
CA ALA A 170 6.84 8.92 -17.04
C ALA A 170 7.46 8.63 -15.66
N ASP A 171 6.64 8.23 -14.69
CA ASP A 171 7.11 7.99 -13.32
C ASP A 171 7.71 6.58 -13.14
N ASN A 172 7.30 5.61 -13.98
CA ASN A 172 7.94 4.30 -14.00
C ASN A 172 9.43 4.38 -14.39
N GLN A 173 9.83 5.33 -15.21
CA GLN A 173 11.25 5.55 -15.54
C GLN A 173 12.04 6.23 -14.41
N MET A 174 11.41 7.09 -13.62
CA MET A 174 12.02 7.70 -12.43
C MET A 174 12.09 6.74 -11.23
N LEU A 175 11.12 5.84 -11.11
CA LEU A 175 11.04 4.85 -10.02
C LEU A 175 11.90 3.61 -10.26
N ALA A 176 12.32 3.34 -11.49
CA ALA A 176 13.19 2.20 -11.84
C ALA A 176 14.51 2.18 -11.03
N GLY A 177 14.97 3.33 -10.53
CA GLY A 177 16.15 3.43 -9.66
C GLY A 177 15.87 3.31 -8.16
N LYS A 178 14.60 3.37 -7.69
CA LYS A 178 14.28 3.42 -6.25
C LYS A 178 13.35 2.30 -5.75
N ALA A 179 12.75 1.51 -6.62
CA ALA A 179 11.71 0.53 -6.27
C ALA A 179 12.18 -0.93 -6.41
N MET A 180 13.36 -1.25 -5.93
CA MET A 180 14.01 -2.56 -6.10
C MET A 180 13.17 -3.77 -5.61
N GLY A 181 12.16 -3.58 -4.79
CA GLY A 181 11.33 -4.68 -4.26
C GLY A 181 9.92 -4.83 -4.87
N SER A 182 9.42 -3.84 -5.61
CA SER A 182 8.03 -3.87 -6.13
C SER A 182 7.88 -4.55 -7.48
N VAL A 183 8.95 -4.65 -8.26
CA VAL A 183 8.91 -5.19 -9.64
C VAL A 183 8.64 -6.69 -9.71
N HIS A 184 8.95 -7.43 -8.65
CA HIS A 184 8.75 -8.88 -8.60
C HIS A 184 7.29 -9.32 -8.59
N TYR A 185 6.36 -8.41 -8.28
CA TYR A 185 4.92 -8.70 -8.16
C TYR A 185 4.07 -8.02 -9.23
N ILE A 186 4.68 -7.21 -10.12
CA ILE A 186 3.93 -6.50 -11.16
C ILE A 186 3.36 -7.45 -12.19
N SER A 187 2.19 -7.11 -12.72
CA SER A 187 1.61 -7.85 -13.84
C SER A 187 2.27 -7.49 -15.17
N PRO A 188 2.14 -8.34 -16.20
CA PRO A 188 2.69 -8.05 -17.54
C PRO A 188 2.20 -6.73 -18.12
N GLU A 189 0.91 -6.41 -17.97
CA GLU A 189 0.32 -5.14 -18.42
C GLU A 189 0.90 -3.95 -17.67
N GLN A 190 1.16 -4.10 -16.36
CA GLN A 190 1.83 -3.05 -15.58
C GLN A 190 3.27 -2.83 -16.05
N ALA A 191 4.00 -3.91 -16.34
CA ALA A 191 5.37 -3.83 -16.86
C ALA A 191 5.42 -3.16 -18.24
N LYS A 192 4.40 -3.37 -19.10
CA LYS A 192 4.24 -2.68 -20.40
C LYS A 192 3.83 -1.21 -20.25
N GLY A 193 3.26 -0.83 -19.09
CA GLY A 193 2.64 0.48 -18.88
C GLY A 193 1.27 0.58 -19.56
N ASP A 194 0.61 -0.54 -19.79
CA ASP A 194 -0.75 -0.63 -20.28
C ASP A 194 -1.77 -0.31 -19.17
N GLU A 195 -3.05 -0.20 -19.54
CA GLU A 195 -4.11 -0.04 -18.55
C GLU A 195 -4.18 -1.24 -17.61
N THR A 196 -4.30 -0.95 -16.33
CA THR A 196 -4.36 -1.96 -15.26
C THR A 196 -5.76 -2.05 -14.69
N ASP A 197 -6.26 -3.26 -14.57
CA ASP A 197 -7.55 -3.54 -13.98
C ASP A 197 -7.46 -4.54 -12.81
N ARG A 198 -8.58 -5.10 -12.40
CA ARG A 198 -8.67 -6.10 -11.34
C ARG A 198 -7.83 -7.35 -11.59
N THR A 199 -7.57 -7.71 -12.85
CA THR A 199 -6.78 -8.91 -13.19
C THR A 199 -5.32 -8.74 -12.82
N SER A 200 -4.79 -7.52 -12.87
CA SER A 200 -3.44 -7.18 -12.40
C SER A 200 -3.24 -7.52 -10.92
N ASP A 201 -4.23 -7.23 -10.08
CA ASP A 201 -4.19 -7.58 -8.65
C ASP A 201 -4.16 -9.10 -8.46
N ILE A 202 -4.96 -9.85 -9.23
CA ILE A 202 -5.02 -11.31 -9.15
C ILE A 202 -3.70 -11.94 -9.58
N TYR A 203 -3.05 -11.40 -10.63
CA TYR A 203 -1.72 -11.83 -11.02
C TYR A 203 -0.71 -11.65 -9.86
N SER A 204 -0.68 -10.48 -9.24
CA SER A 204 0.21 -10.19 -8.10
C SER A 204 -0.05 -11.11 -6.91
N VAL A 205 -1.33 -11.47 -6.63
CA VAL A 205 -1.68 -12.47 -5.62
C VAL A 205 -1.11 -13.84 -5.98
N GLY A 206 -1.14 -14.24 -7.26
CA GLY A 206 -0.55 -15.49 -7.74
C GLY A 206 0.95 -15.55 -7.51
N VAL A 207 1.68 -14.48 -7.82
CA VAL A 207 3.13 -14.35 -7.55
C VAL A 207 3.42 -14.48 -6.06
N MET A 208 2.67 -13.76 -5.22
CA MET A 208 2.82 -13.81 -3.76
C MET A 208 2.51 -15.20 -3.19
N MET A 209 1.48 -15.88 -3.69
CA MET A 209 1.13 -17.24 -3.29
C MET A 209 2.24 -18.24 -3.66
N TYR A 210 2.83 -18.08 -4.85
CA TYR A 210 3.97 -18.89 -5.26
C TYR A 210 5.15 -18.71 -4.30
N GLU A 211 5.50 -17.45 -3.98
CA GLU A 211 6.58 -17.14 -3.03
C GLU A 211 6.31 -17.77 -1.65
N MET A 212 5.11 -17.61 -1.11
CA MET A 212 4.73 -18.19 0.19
C MET A 212 4.89 -19.72 0.23
N LEU A 213 4.57 -20.42 -0.85
CA LEU A 213 4.62 -21.87 -0.93
C LEU A 213 6.01 -22.41 -1.24
N SER A 214 6.77 -21.75 -2.11
CA SER A 214 8.07 -22.19 -2.57
C SER A 214 9.23 -21.67 -1.72
N GLY A 215 9.07 -20.47 -1.13
CA GLY A 215 10.13 -19.72 -0.47
C GLY A 215 10.98 -18.88 -1.44
N HIS A 216 10.60 -18.84 -2.72
CA HIS A 216 11.33 -18.13 -3.78
C HIS A 216 10.35 -17.34 -4.64
N LEU A 217 10.82 -16.22 -5.16
CA LEU A 217 10.08 -15.49 -6.19
C LEU A 217 10.03 -16.30 -7.49
N PRO A 218 8.91 -16.30 -8.23
CA PRO A 218 8.83 -17.01 -9.51
C PRO A 218 9.75 -16.42 -10.57
N PHE A 219 10.00 -15.11 -10.48
CA PHE A 219 10.85 -14.35 -11.38
C PHE A 219 11.79 -13.49 -10.56
N ASP A 220 13.07 -13.84 -10.56
CA ASP A 220 14.13 -13.15 -9.83
C ASP A 220 15.33 -12.99 -10.74
N ALA A 221 15.94 -11.82 -10.76
CA ALA A 221 17.16 -11.52 -11.49
C ALA A 221 17.90 -10.35 -10.82
N ASP A 222 19.19 -10.24 -11.09
CA ASP A 222 20.05 -9.19 -10.53
C ASP A 222 19.67 -7.77 -10.99
N ASP A 223 18.88 -7.65 -12.07
CA ASP A 223 18.44 -6.39 -12.64
C ASP A 223 16.91 -6.30 -12.71
N VAL A 224 16.37 -5.19 -12.23
CA VAL A 224 14.94 -4.83 -12.27
C VAL A 224 14.35 -4.90 -13.68
N VAL A 225 15.14 -4.51 -14.69
CA VAL A 225 14.73 -4.55 -16.10
C VAL A 225 14.60 -6.00 -16.56
N ALA A 226 15.51 -6.88 -16.16
CA ALA A 226 15.45 -8.31 -16.47
C ALA A 226 14.21 -8.97 -15.84
N VAL A 227 13.87 -8.66 -14.58
CA VAL A 227 12.64 -9.13 -13.93
C VAL A 227 11.41 -8.67 -14.71
N SER A 228 11.34 -7.38 -15.05
CA SER A 228 10.23 -6.84 -15.83
C SER A 228 10.11 -7.52 -17.19
N TYR A 229 11.24 -7.79 -17.86
CA TYR A 229 11.27 -8.49 -19.15
C TYR A 229 10.73 -9.91 -19.04
N THR A 230 11.04 -10.62 -17.96
CA THR A 230 10.52 -11.96 -17.71
C THR A 230 9.00 -11.97 -17.59
N HIS A 231 8.42 -11.02 -16.85
CA HIS A 231 6.96 -10.85 -16.80
C HIS A 231 6.34 -10.54 -18.18
N LEU A 232 7.06 -9.83 -19.06
CA LEU A 232 6.59 -9.47 -20.40
C LEU A 232 6.59 -10.64 -21.39
N THR A 233 7.50 -11.60 -21.20
CA THR A 233 7.75 -12.69 -22.16
C THR A 233 7.03 -13.98 -21.80
N LEU A 234 6.24 -14.00 -20.74
CA LEU A 234 5.42 -15.15 -20.40
C LEU A 234 4.42 -15.43 -21.53
N PRO A 235 4.30 -16.69 -22.00
CA PRO A 235 3.22 -17.05 -22.90
C PRO A 235 1.88 -16.84 -22.18
N THR A 236 1.04 -16.01 -22.75
CA THR A 236 -0.34 -15.77 -22.31
C THR A 236 -1.22 -16.96 -22.65
#